data_24c8c969ab4cb0298994c9d3ce892517
#
_entry.id   24c8c969ab4cb0298994c9d3ce892517
#
_cell.length_a   1.000
_cell.length_b   1.000
_cell.length_c   1.000
_cell.angle_alpha   90.00
_cell.angle_beta   90.00
_cell.angle_gamma   90.00
#
_symmetry.space_group_name_H-M   'P 1'
#
loop_
_entity.id
_entity.type
_entity.pdbx_description
1 polymer ?
#
loop_
_entity_poly.entity_id
_entity_poly.type
_entity_poly.pdbx_seq_one_letter_code
_entity_poly.pdbx_strand_id
1 'polypeptide(L)'
;MYKERCRRGISEQKISRGVCTRTELRKMENGDTPWKKMIGDYLLQRLGVPTEYFEVMADARELNGWRDREDICLVVFEQPQKAQQLLEVYQKKYRKKTPFEEQFLKKMQTILLMQAYKKSFESKSVDVEREKSEGENLVESAQQTVLCTLPDGWEKKKLSKFLLAPCELESILLLANCLLLIGKTDEAMQMHKKVADYVKQAKFEPKVQILIYPQVAFLGMKLELYAGNEEKAFSYGMEALELLRHQYSQRYVVFVLEELLNVLECISVKGKEDQKYKEEETEVTEFLKTFEELYRLFSHPKKRMWQSISVSNTHEIGLTLKMLRKAMGLSAAKVSAANPDHLTARQIEKIEAGTHRPSGRNYEMLMQFYHKTGLEGQLLLETDSLEVLHQRQEIVDFIIREEWDNAWESFQSFKE
;
A
#
# COMPACT_ATOMS: atom_id res chain seq x y z
N MET A 1 -11.32 -13.91 -7.07
CA MET A 1 -11.61 -12.65 -7.74
C MET A 1 -12.76 -12.72 -8.74
N TYR A 2 -12.79 -13.69 -9.68
CA TYR A 2 -13.88 -13.86 -10.65
C TYR A 2 -15.27 -13.90 -9.99
N LYS A 3 -15.48 -14.77 -8.99
CA LYS A 3 -16.76 -14.90 -8.28
C LYS A 3 -17.18 -13.57 -7.62
N GLU A 4 -16.24 -12.89 -6.95
CA GLU A 4 -16.52 -11.62 -6.28
C GLU A 4 -16.89 -10.51 -7.28
N ARG A 5 -16.17 -10.42 -8.40
CA ARG A 5 -16.50 -9.49 -9.49
C ARG A 5 -17.91 -9.74 -10.04
N CYS A 6 -18.23 -11.01 -10.31
CA CYS A 6 -19.56 -11.41 -10.82
C CYS A 6 -20.66 -11.13 -9.78
N ARG A 7 -20.43 -11.46 -8.49
CA ARG A 7 -21.36 -11.19 -7.40
C ARG A 7 -21.71 -9.70 -7.29
N ARG A 8 -20.73 -8.82 -7.54
CA ARG A 8 -20.92 -7.35 -7.54
C ARG A 8 -21.43 -6.81 -8.89
N GLY A 9 -21.66 -7.63 -9.90
CA GLY A 9 -22.11 -7.21 -11.23
C GLY A 9 -21.11 -6.32 -11.98
N ILE A 10 -19.81 -6.44 -11.68
CA ILE A 10 -18.76 -5.61 -12.26
C ILE A 10 -18.26 -6.24 -13.56
N SER A 11 -18.34 -5.49 -14.68
CA SER A 11 -17.86 -5.96 -15.98
C SER A 11 -16.32 -6.02 -16.03
N GLU A 12 -15.79 -6.94 -16.83
CA GLU A 12 -14.34 -7.05 -17.10
C GLU A 12 -13.74 -5.72 -17.57
N GLN A 13 -14.46 -5.01 -18.44
CA GLN A 13 -14.03 -3.71 -18.97
C GLN A 13 -13.89 -2.65 -17.86
N LYS A 14 -14.81 -2.66 -16.89
CA LYS A 14 -14.81 -1.67 -15.81
C LYS A 14 -13.66 -1.89 -14.84
N ILE A 15 -13.38 -3.15 -14.48
CA ILE A 15 -12.33 -3.48 -13.52
C ILE A 15 -10.93 -3.42 -14.14
N SER A 16 -10.73 -3.86 -15.40
CA SER A 16 -9.42 -3.93 -16.05
C SER A 16 -8.94 -2.61 -16.62
N ARG A 17 -9.81 -1.60 -16.74
CA ARG A 17 -9.47 -0.32 -17.39
C ARG A 17 -8.20 0.31 -16.80
N GLY A 18 -7.20 0.59 -17.65
CA GLY A 18 -5.92 1.19 -17.25
C GLY A 18 -5.03 0.30 -16.41
N VAL A 19 -5.40 -0.97 -16.18
CA VAL A 19 -4.61 -1.94 -15.40
C VAL A 19 -4.07 -3.06 -16.27
N CYS A 20 -4.95 -3.75 -16.99
CA CYS A 20 -4.60 -4.83 -17.90
C CYS A 20 -5.63 -4.93 -19.02
N THR A 21 -5.34 -5.72 -20.06
CA THR A 21 -6.30 -6.02 -21.10
C THR A 21 -7.38 -6.98 -20.59
N ARG A 22 -8.56 -6.97 -21.21
CA ARG A 22 -9.61 -7.95 -20.88
C ARG A 22 -9.16 -9.39 -21.09
N THR A 23 -8.35 -9.63 -22.10
CA THR A 23 -7.81 -10.96 -22.39
C THR A 23 -6.85 -11.43 -21.29
N GLU A 24 -5.99 -10.55 -20.79
CA GLU A 24 -5.12 -10.85 -19.65
C GLU A 24 -5.93 -11.13 -18.39
N LEU A 25 -6.94 -10.30 -18.11
CA LEU A 25 -7.83 -10.52 -16.97
C LEU A 25 -8.48 -11.90 -17.03
N ARG A 26 -9.08 -12.28 -18.18
CA ARG A 26 -9.71 -13.59 -18.36
C ARG A 26 -8.74 -14.73 -18.14
N LYS A 27 -7.53 -14.64 -18.71
CA LYS A 27 -6.51 -15.68 -18.51
C LYS A 27 -6.14 -15.84 -17.03
N MET A 28 -6.01 -14.72 -16.30
CA MET A 28 -5.76 -14.75 -14.86
C MET A 28 -6.97 -15.30 -14.08
N GLU A 29 -8.20 -14.91 -14.42
CA GLU A 29 -9.42 -15.39 -13.76
C GLU A 29 -9.70 -16.89 -14.02
N ASN A 30 -9.29 -17.42 -15.18
CA ASN A 30 -9.41 -18.82 -15.53
C ASN A 30 -8.25 -19.69 -15.00
N GLY A 31 -7.17 -19.07 -14.46
CA GLY A 31 -5.97 -19.79 -14.06
C GLY A 31 -5.01 -20.16 -15.21
N ASP A 32 -5.29 -19.67 -16.44
CA ASP A 32 -4.42 -19.91 -17.62
C ASP A 32 -3.06 -19.22 -17.51
N THR A 33 -2.97 -18.16 -16.70
CA THR A 33 -1.74 -17.43 -16.40
C THR A 33 -1.69 -17.05 -14.92
N PRO A 34 -0.49 -17.08 -14.28
CA PRO A 34 -0.36 -16.69 -12.90
C PRO A 34 -0.73 -15.22 -12.70
N TRP A 35 -1.28 -14.91 -11.54
CA TRP A 35 -1.56 -13.55 -11.11
C TRP A 35 -0.25 -12.80 -10.90
N LYS A 36 -0.14 -11.65 -11.56
CA LYS A 36 0.91 -10.70 -11.25
C LYS A 36 0.51 -9.91 -10.03
N LYS A 37 1.35 -9.91 -8.99
CA LYS A 37 1.02 -9.30 -7.69
C LYS A 37 0.52 -7.86 -7.83
N MET A 38 1.25 -7.01 -8.53
CA MET A 38 0.86 -5.59 -8.66
C MET A 38 -0.47 -5.40 -9.40
N ILE A 39 -0.76 -6.23 -10.42
CA ILE A 39 -2.05 -6.20 -11.11
C ILE A 39 -3.15 -6.71 -10.19
N GLY A 40 -2.91 -7.83 -9.52
CA GLY A 40 -3.85 -8.44 -8.59
C GLY A 40 -4.24 -7.49 -7.46
N ASP A 41 -3.26 -6.91 -6.80
CA ASP A 41 -3.46 -5.95 -5.72
C ASP A 41 -4.30 -4.75 -6.17
N TYR A 42 -4.02 -4.23 -7.36
CA TYR A 42 -4.78 -3.10 -7.91
C TYR A 42 -6.24 -3.45 -8.19
N LEU A 43 -6.48 -4.62 -8.77
CA LEU A 43 -7.83 -5.10 -9.07
C LEU A 43 -8.62 -5.42 -7.80
N LEU A 44 -7.96 -6.00 -6.77
CA LEU A 44 -8.58 -6.26 -5.46
C LEU A 44 -8.97 -4.95 -4.76
N GLN A 45 -8.06 -3.98 -4.73
CA GLN A 45 -8.34 -2.65 -4.18
C GLN A 45 -9.51 -1.95 -4.90
N ARG A 46 -9.65 -2.11 -6.20
CA ARG A 46 -10.84 -1.63 -6.94
C ARG A 46 -12.13 -2.31 -6.49
N LEU A 47 -12.04 -3.58 -6.10
CA LEU A 47 -13.16 -4.30 -5.49
C LEU A 47 -13.38 -3.91 -4.03
N GLY A 48 -12.52 -3.09 -3.43
CA GLY A 48 -12.58 -2.74 -2.02
C GLY A 48 -12.20 -3.90 -1.10
N VAL A 49 -11.40 -4.85 -1.58
CA VAL A 49 -10.94 -6.04 -0.86
C VAL A 49 -9.48 -5.87 -0.49
N PRO A 50 -9.09 -6.13 0.77
CA PRO A 50 -7.72 -6.08 1.22
C PRO A 50 -6.81 -7.04 0.44
N THR A 51 -5.61 -6.56 0.12
CA THR A 51 -4.65 -7.35 -0.67
C THR A 51 -3.92 -8.40 0.17
N GLU A 52 -3.83 -8.19 1.48
CA GLU A 52 -3.22 -9.10 2.44
C GLU A 52 -3.99 -10.41 2.63
N TYR A 53 -5.23 -10.50 2.18
CA TYR A 53 -5.99 -11.76 2.21
C TYR A 53 -5.48 -12.79 1.19
N PHE A 54 -4.69 -12.33 0.23
CA PHE A 54 -4.21 -13.16 -0.85
C PHE A 54 -2.69 -13.25 -0.86
N GLU A 55 -2.18 -14.44 -0.65
CA GLU A 55 -0.77 -14.72 -0.83
C GLU A 55 -0.48 -14.91 -2.32
N VAL A 56 0.38 -14.09 -2.88
CA VAL A 56 0.80 -14.18 -4.29
C VAL A 56 2.30 -14.40 -4.35
N MET A 57 2.71 -15.44 -5.05
CA MET A 57 4.12 -15.61 -5.38
C MET A 57 4.51 -14.66 -6.50
N ALA A 58 5.31 -13.64 -6.17
CA ALA A 58 5.88 -12.72 -7.14
C ALA A 58 7.21 -13.24 -7.68
N ASP A 59 7.46 -13.04 -8.98
CA ASP A 59 8.80 -13.27 -9.51
C ASP A 59 9.80 -12.22 -8.98
N ALA A 60 11.08 -12.50 -9.11
CA ALA A 60 12.15 -11.64 -8.59
C ALA A 60 12.10 -10.21 -9.20
N ARG A 61 11.66 -10.07 -10.45
CA ARG A 61 11.56 -8.77 -11.12
C ARG A 61 10.39 -7.95 -10.55
N GLU A 62 9.27 -8.60 -10.34
CA GLU A 62 8.07 -7.99 -9.77
C GLU A 62 8.32 -7.57 -8.31
N LEU A 63 8.92 -8.45 -7.51
CA LEU A 63 9.31 -8.16 -6.14
C LEU A 63 10.31 -6.99 -6.05
N ASN A 64 11.32 -6.98 -6.90
CA ASN A 64 12.28 -5.87 -6.95
C ASN A 64 11.62 -4.56 -7.41
N GLY A 65 10.67 -4.62 -8.36
CA GLY A 65 9.89 -3.45 -8.78
C GLY A 65 9.05 -2.87 -7.65
N TRP A 66 8.44 -3.71 -6.84
CA TRP A 66 7.70 -3.29 -5.65
C TRP A 66 8.63 -2.65 -4.62
N ARG A 67 9.78 -3.28 -4.33
CA ARG A 67 10.80 -2.75 -3.41
C ARG A 67 11.35 -1.40 -3.84
N ASP A 68 11.71 -1.26 -5.11
CA ASP A 68 12.21 0.00 -5.66
C ASP A 68 11.18 1.14 -5.47
N ARG A 69 9.87 0.84 -5.55
CA ARG A 69 8.81 1.82 -5.27
C ARG A 69 8.72 2.19 -3.79
N GLU A 70 8.77 1.19 -2.91
CA GLU A 70 8.80 1.44 -1.46
C GLU A 70 9.97 2.34 -1.09
N ASP A 71 11.15 2.10 -1.68
CA ASP A 71 12.35 2.91 -1.45
C ASP A 71 12.14 4.38 -1.81
N ILE A 72 11.47 4.64 -2.94
CA ILE A 72 11.13 5.99 -3.37
C ILE A 72 10.12 6.62 -2.40
N CYS A 73 9.06 5.89 -2.04
CA CYS A 73 8.03 6.37 -1.11
C CYS A 73 8.60 6.75 0.26
N LEU A 74 9.55 5.98 0.79
CA LEU A 74 10.17 6.21 2.09
C LEU A 74 10.98 7.52 2.15
N VAL A 75 11.55 7.96 1.04
CA VAL A 75 12.47 9.11 1.03
C VAL A 75 11.89 10.35 0.34
N VAL A 76 10.73 10.23 -0.34
CA VAL A 76 10.22 11.31 -1.18
C VAL A 76 9.93 12.59 -0.42
N PHE A 77 9.53 12.52 0.84
CA PHE A 77 9.25 13.71 1.66
C PHE A 77 10.47 14.23 2.39
N GLU A 78 11.33 13.37 2.91
CA GLU A 78 12.48 13.77 3.75
C GLU A 78 13.75 14.05 2.95
N GLN A 79 13.98 13.32 1.87
CA GLN A 79 15.20 13.36 1.06
C GLN A 79 14.88 13.48 -0.44
N PRO A 80 14.31 14.62 -0.90
CA PRO A 80 13.80 14.78 -2.26
C PRO A 80 14.87 14.57 -3.35
N GLN A 81 16.13 14.95 -3.10
CA GLN A 81 17.23 14.71 -4.05
C GLN A 81 17.50 13.21 -4.24
N LYS A 82 17.47 12.44 -3.16
CA LYS A 82 17.63 10.98 -3.21
C LYS A 82 16.42 10.33 -3.89
N ALA A 83 15.21 10.80 -3.61
CA ALA A 83 14.01 10.34 -4.29
C ALA A 83 14.09 10.55 -5.80
N GLN A 84 14.57 11.72 -6.24
CA GLN A 84 14.78 12.02 -7.65
C GLN A 84 15.76 11.03 -8.31
N GLN A 85 16.91 10.75 -7.66
CA GLN A 85 17.87 9.77 -8.15
C GLN A 85 17.29 8.37 -8.28
N LEU A 86 16.54 7.92 -7.24
CA LEU A 86 15.86 6.61 -7.26
C LEU A 86 14.80 6.52 -8.36
N LEU A 87 14.05 7.59 -8.60
CA LEU A 87 13.07 7.68 -9.70
C LEU A 87 13.73 7.53 -11.07
N GLU A 88 14.86 8.18 -11.31
CA GLU A 88 15.62 8.06 -12.55
C GLU A 88 16.12 6.63 -12.76
N VAL A 89 16.64 5.99 -11.71
CA VAL A 89 17.06 4.58 -11.75
C VAL A 89 15.88 3.68 -12.06
N TYR A 90 14.76 3.88 -11.36
CA TYR A 90 13.53 3.11 -11.57
C TYR A 90 13.02 3.26 -13.01
N GLN A 91 13.00 4.48 -13.55
CA GLN A 91 12.54 4.77 -14.89
C GLN A 91 13.41 4.10 -15.97
N LYS A 92 14.73 4.05 -15.78
CA LYS A 92 15.66 3.37 -16.67
C LYS A 92 15.54 1.83 -16.60
N LYS A 93 15.31 1.30 -15.39
CA LYS A 93 15.22 -0.14 -15.13
C LYS A 93 13.92 -0.75 -15.67
N TYR A 94 12.78 -0.04 -15.53
CA TYR A 94 11.46 -0.50 -15.93
C TYR A 94 10.93 0.30 -17.13
N ARG A 95 11.44 -0.04 -18.34
CA ARG A 95 11.13 0.71 -19.58
C ARG A 95 9.69 0.51 -20.07
N LYS A 96 9.17 -0.72 -20.00
CA LYS A 96 7.77 -1.03 -20.37
C LYS A 96 6.90 -0.84 -19.15
N LYS A 97 6.01 0.12 -19.19
CA LYS A 97 5.14 0.49 -18.08
C LYS A 97 3.69 0.29 -18.44
N THR A 98 2.94 -0.17 -17.47
CA THR A 98 1.49 -0.13 -17.49
C THR A 98 1.00 1.27 -17.10
N PRO A 99 -0.23 1.66 -17.43
CA PRO A 99 -0.76 2.97 -17.03
C PRO A 99 -0.65 3.26 -15.52
N PHE A 100 -0.84 2.28 -14.64
CA PHE A 100 -0.70 2.47 -13.20
C PHE A 100 0.76 2.61 -12.73
N GLU A 101 1.71 1.99 -13.45
CA GLU A 101 3.15 2.21 -13.20
C GLU A 101 3.56 3.62 -13.63
N GLU A 102 3.02 4.10 -14.74
CA GLU A 102 3.19 5.46 -15.19
C GLU A 102 2.58 6.46 -14.21
N GLN A 103 1.38 6.16 -13.69
CA GLN A 103 0.73 6.96 -12.65
C GLN A 103 1.61 7.07 -11.39
N PHE A 104 2.21 5.98 -10.94
CA PHE A 104 3.14 6.02 -9.81
C PHE A 104 4.30 6.97 -10.05
N LEU A 105 4.96 6.88 -11.21
CA LEU A 105 6.08 7.75 -11.55
C LEU A 105 5.69 9.23 -11.59
N LYS A 106 4.61 9.54 -12.30
CA LYS A 106 4.11 10.91 -12.40
C LYS A 106 3.67 11.44 -11.04
N LYS A 107 3.05 10.60 -10.19
CA LYS A 107 2.68 10.96 -8.82
C LYS A 107 3.91 11.37 -8.00
N MET A 108 4.98 10.58 -8.04
CA MET A 108 6.21 10.91 -7.31
C MET A 108 6.87 12.18 -7.85
N GLN A 109 6.91 12.37 -9.16
CA GLN A 109 7.41 13.60 -9.79
C GLN A 109 6.58 14.82 -9.37
N THR A 110 5.26 14.71 -9.37
CA THR A 110 4.36 15.79 -8.92
C THR A 110 4.58 16.14 -7.45
N ILE A 111 4.81 15.14 -6.57
CA ILE A 111 5.13 15.39 -5.16
C ILE A 111 6.45 16.15 -5.02
N LEU A 112 7.47 15.81 -5.79
CA LEU A 112 8.75 16.53 -5.79
C LEU A 112 8.60 17.96 -6.31
N LEU A 113 7.82 18.17 -7.38
CA LEU A 113 7.47 19.52 -7.87
C LEU A 113 6.71 20.33 -6.82
N MET A 114 5.75 19.71 -6.13
CA MET A 114 4.98 20.35 -5.06
C MET A 114 5.89 20.82 -3.91
N GLN A 115 6.87 20.00 -3.53
CA GLN A 115 7.83 20.39 -2.47
C GLN A 115 8.75 21.53 -2.94
N ALA A 116 9.19 21.48 -4.19
CA ALA A 116 10.00 22.57 -4.75
C ALA A 116 9.22 23.89 -4.80
N TYR A 117 7.95 23.81 -5.23
CA TYR A 117 7.04 24.96 -5.25
C TYR A 117 6.83 25.58 -3.85
N LYS A 118 6.59 24.75 -2.81
CA LYS A 118 6.46 25.23 -1.43
C LYS A 118 7.74 25.95 -0.94
N LYS A 119 8.91 25.38 -1.23
CA LYS A 119 10.20 26.00 -0.84
C LYS A 119 10.46 27.33 -1.55
N SER A 120 10.03 27.45 -2.81
CA SER A 120 10.16 28.73 -3.54
C SER A 120 9.31 29.83 -2.89
N PHE A 121 8.15 29.48 -2.36
CA PHE A 121 7.25 30.41 -1.65
C PHE A 121 7.82 30.91 -0.32
N GLU A 122 8.57 30.08 0.41
CA GLU A 122 9.20 30.44 1.68
C GLU A 122 10.38 31.40 1.48
N SER A 123 11.02 31.39 0.31
CA SER A 123 12.12 32.30 -0.04
C SER A 123 11.55 33.60 -0.58
N LYS A 124 11.48 34.65 0.27
CA LYS A 124 10.87 36.01 0.09
C LYS A 124 11.21 36.82 -1.19
N SER A 125 11.68 36.23 -2.26
CA SER A 125 12.08 36.90 -3.52
C SER A 125 11.47 36.23 -4.74
N VAL A 126 10.15 36.03 -4.77
CA VAL A 126 9.51 35.35 -5.91
C VAL A 126 8.99 36.37 -6.93
N ASP A 127 9.44 36.21 -8.17
CA ASP A 127 8.84 36.85 -9.34
C ASP A 127 7.44 36.28 -9.59
N VAL A 128 6.43 37.12 -9.58
CA VAL A 128 5.00 36.74 -9.71
C VAL A 128 4.72 35.96 -10.99
N GLU A 129 5.39 36.29 -12.10
CA GLU A 129 5.23 35.56 -13.37
C GLU A 129 5.81 34.14 -13.29
N ARG A 130 6.96 34.01 -12.63
CA ARG A 130 7.60 32.73 -12.39
C ARG A 130 6.76 31.84 -11.47
N GLU A 131 6.24 32.38 -10.39
CA GLU A 131 5.35 31.70 -9.45
C GLU A 131 4.11 31.14 -10.16
N LYS A 132 3.47 31.97 -10.99
CA LYS A 132 2.31 31.56 -11.79
C LYS A 132 2.64 30.41 -12.72
N SER A 133 3.76 30.51 -13.44
CA SER A 133 4.20 29.47 -14.38
C SER A 133 4.55 28.16 -13.66
N GLU A 134 5.24 28.23 -12.52
CA GLU A 134 5.55 27.05 -11.70
C GLU A 134 4.29 26.39 -11.13
N GLY A 135 3.29 27.19 -10.71
CA GLY A 135 1.99 26.71 -10.23
C GLY A 135 1.17 26.03 -11.33
N GLU A 136 1.13 26.62 -12.54
CA GLU A 136 0.45 26.02 -13.69
C GLU A 136 1.09 24.67 -14.08
N ASN A 137 2.42 24.59 -14.10
CA ASN A 137 3.15 23.35 -14.37
C ASN A 137 2.87 22.27 -13.29
N LEU A 138 2.79 22.66 -12.01
CA LEU A 138 2.45 21.76 -10.93
C LEU A 138 1.06 21.14 -11.11
N VAL A 139 0.06 21.95 -11.44
CA VAL A 139 -1.32 21.48 -11.67
C VAL A 139 -1.39 20.61 -12.91
N GLU A 140 -0.70 20.98 -14.00
CA GLU A 140 -0.63 20.15 -15.21
C GLU A 140 -0.01 18.78 -14.91
N SER A 141 1.09 18.72 -14.17
CA SER A 141 1.72 17.47 -13.73
C SER A 141 0.76 16.59 -12.92
N ALA A 142 0.00 17.18 -12.00
CA ALA A 142 -1.01 16.48 -11.23
C ALA A 142 -2.18 15.97 -12.11
N GLN A 143 -2.64 16.75 -13.07
CA GLN A 143 -3.66 16.31 -14.04
C GLN A 143 -3.17 15.14 -14.88
N GLN A 144 -1.95 15.22 -15.39
CA GLN A 144 -1.32 14.12 -16.14
C GLN A 144 -1.20 12.83 -15.32
N THR A 145 -1.02 12.94 -14.01
CA THR A 145 -1.01 11.79 -13.10
C THR A 145 -2.39 11.11 -13.05
N VAL A 146 -3.46 11.88 -12.99
CA VAL A 146 -4.84 11.34 -12.99
C VAL A 146 -5.19 10.72 -14.34
N LEU A 147 -4.80 11.35 -15.43
CA LEU A 147 -5.08 10.89 -16.80
C LEU A 147 -4.39 9.58 -17.19
N CYS A 148 -3.42 9.11 -16.41
CA CYS A 148 -2.82 7.77 -16.65
C CYS A 148 -3.85 6.65 -16.57
N THR A 149 -4.86 6.75 -15.70
CA THR A 149 -5.85 5.69 -15.47
C THR A 149 -7.29 6.14 -15.67
N LEU A 150 -7.56 7.44 -15.66
CA LEU A 150 -8.86 8.02 -15.94
C LEU A 150 -8.91 8.61 -17.35
N PRO A 151 -10.06 8.54 -18.04
CA PRO A 151 -10.21 9.12 -19.38
C PRO A 151 -10.34 10.64 -19.33
N ASP A 152 -10.00 11.30 -20.43
CA ASP A 152 -10.25 12.73 -20.60
C ASP A 152 -11.70 13.11 -20.27
N GLY A 153 -11.88 14.26 -19.65
CA GLY A 153 -13.20 14.78 -19.24
C GLY A 153 -13.84 14.00 -18.07
N TRP A 154 -13.03 13.26 -17.30
CA TRP A 154 -13.49 12.55 -16.10
C TRP A 154 -14.05 13.54 -15.05
N GLU A 155 -13.54 14.76 -15.00
CA GLU A 155 -13.94 15.82 -14.05
C GLU A 155 -15.42 16.17 -14.17
N LYS A 156 -15.98 16.09 -15.40
CA LYS A 156 -17.39 16.36 -15.70
C LYS A 156 -18.32 15.21 -15.32
N LYS A 157 -17.77 14.07 -14.89
CA LYS A 157 -18.53 12.84 -14.56
C LYS A 157 -18.54 12.61 -13.05
N LYS A 158 -19.58 11.93 -12.56
CA LYS A 158 -19.59 11.40 -11.19
C LYS A 158 -18.55 10.28 -11.08
N LEU A 159 -17.72 10.28 -10.03
CA LEU A 159 -16.70 9.25 -9.81
C LEU A 159 -17.31 7.85 -9.66
N SER A 160 -18.56 7.73 -9.19
CA SER A 160 -19.28 6.45 -9.09
C SER A 160 -19.46 5.71 -10.43
N LYS A 161 -19.30 6.41 -11.57
CA LYS A 161 -19.26 5.75 -12.89
C LYS A 161 -17.99 4.95 -13.13
N PHE A 162 -16.94 5.25 -12.38
CA PHE A 162 -15.66 4.58 -12.43
C PHE A 162 -15.54 3.59 -11.27
N LEU A 163 -14.64 2.64 -11.41
CA LEU A 163 -14.24 1.75 -10.34
C LEU A 163 -12.78 2.10 -10.03
N LEU A 164 -12.54 2.72 -8.87
CA LEU A 164 -11.26 3.34 -8.53
C LEU A 164 -10.61 2.65 -7.35
N ALA A 165 -9.31 2.39 -7.46
CA ALA A 165 -8.47 1.97 -6.35
C ALA A 165 -8.05 3.17 -5.50
N PRO A 166 -7.64 2.98 -4.23
CA PRO A 166 -7.12 4.05 -3.38
C PRO A 166 -6.06 4.91 -4.05
N CYS A 167 -5.09 4.33 -4.75
CA CYS A 167 -4.02 5.08 -5.42
C CYS A 167 -4.50 5.98 -6.59
N GLU A 168 -5.62 5.66 -7.22
CA GLU A 168 -6.27 6.53 -8.22
C GLU A 168 -6.95 7.71 -7.52
N LEU A 169 -7.60 7.47 -6.39
CA LEU A 169 -8.20 8.51 -5.55
C LEU A 169 -7.12 9.42 -4.95
N GLU A 170 -5.99 8.87 -4.50
CA GLU A 170 -4.82 9.64 -4.06
C GLU A 170 -4.32 10.60 -5.13
N SER A 171 -4.34 10.19 -6.41
CA SER A 171 -3.93 11.06 -7.51
C SER A 171 -4.88 12.23 -7.71
N ILE A 172 -6.19 12.03 -7.49
CA ILE A 172 -7.19 13.13 -7.52
C ILE A 172 -7.00 14.05 -6.30
N LEU A 173 -6.72 13.50 -5.12
CA LEU A 173 -6.43 14.32 -3.93
C LEU A 173 -5.14 15.11 -4.08
N LEU A 174 -4.11 14.54 -4.74
CA LEU A 174 -2.89 15.27 -5.07
C LEU A 174 -3.19 16.46 -5.99
N LEU A 175 -4.03 16.29 -7.02
CA LEU A 175 -4.50 17.39 -7.85
C LEU A 175 -5.24 18.44 -7.03
N ALA A 176 -6.14 18.03 -6.15
CA ALA A 176 -6.85 18.96 -5.27
C ALA A 176 -5.91 19.73 -4.34
N ASN A 177 -4.87 19.07 -3.82
CA ASN A 177 -3.85 19.73 -3.00
C ASN A 177 -3.00 20.72 -3.80
N CYS A 178 -2.64 20.39 -5.04
CA CYS A 178 -1.94 21.30 -5.94
C CYS A 178 -2.79 22.54 -6.27
N LEU A 179 -4.10 22.35 -6.52
CA LEU A 179 -5.05 23.46 -6.74
C LEU A 179 -5.16 24.37 -5.52
N LEU A 180 -5.22 23.79 -4.31
CA LEU A 180 -5.24 24.55 -3.06
C LEU A 180 -3.97 25.38 -2.90
N LEU A 181 -2.81 24.82 -3.20
CA LEU A 181 -1.51 25.51 -3.09
C LEU A 181 -1.38 26.73 -4.01
N ILE A 182 -2.01 26.70 -5.19
CA ILE A 182 -2.02 27.83 -6.12
C ILE A 182 -3.22 28.77 -5.91
N GLY A 183 -3.95 28.64 -4.80
CA GLY A 183 -5.08 29.50 -4.42
C GLY A 183 -6.40 29.20 -5.13
N LYS A 184 -6.51 28.12 -5.93
CA LYS A 184 -7.76 27.69 -6.57
C LYS A 184 -8.61 26.85 -5.62
N THR A 185 -9.01 27.46 -4.51
CA THR A 185 -9.67 26.79 -3.39
C THR A 185 -11.01 26.15 -3.78
N ASP A 186 -11.84 26.84 -4.60
CA ASP A 186 -13.14 26.29 -5.01
C ASP A 186 -13.00 25.03 -5.87
N GLU A 187 -12.02 25.00 -6.78
CA GLU A 187 -11.73 23.82 -7.60
C GLU A 187 -11.21 22.68 -6.72
N ALA A 188 -10.33 22.98 -5.76
CA ALA A 188 -9.81 22.02 -4.79
C ALA A 188 -10.94 21.40 -3.94
N MET A 189 -11.85 22.22 -3.42
CA MET A 189 -13.02 21.77 -2.66
C MET A 189 -13.93 20.86 -3.49
N GLN A 190 -14.17 21.18 -4.75
CA GLN A 190 -14.99 20.35 -5.65
C GLN A 190 -14.33 18.98 -5.89
N MET A 191 -13.01 18.95 -6.11
CA MET A 191 -12.28 17.67 -6.30
C MET A 191 -12.26 16.86 -5.03
N HIS A 192 -11.95 17.45 -3.89
CA HIS A 192 -11.99 16.79 -2.58
C HIS A 192 -13.38 16.19 -2.30
N LYS A 193 -14.45 16.98 -2.47
CA LYS A 193 -15.83 16.52 -2.27
C LYS A 193 -16.16 15.29 -3.12
N LYS A 194 -15.76 15.28 -4.39
CA LYS A 194 -15.97 14.11 -5.27
C LYS A 194 -15.30 12.85 -4.72
N VAL A 195 -14.08 12.98 -4.19
CA VAL A 195 -13.36 11.83 -3.60
C VAL A 195 -14.00 11.42 -2.28
N ALA A 196 -14.32 12.37 -1.39
CA ALA A 196 -14.99 12.09 -0.11
C ALA A 196 -16.33 11.38 -0.32
N ASP A 197 -17.17 11.89 -1.25
CA ASP A 197 -18.44 11.26 -1.61
C ASP A 197 -18.24 9.85 -2.19
N TYR A 198 -17.19 9.66 -3.01
CA TYR A 198 -16.87 8.34 -3.56
C TYR A 198 -16.48 7.35 -2.45
N VAL A 199 -15.56 7.73 -1.57
CA VAL A 199 -15.09 6.87 -0.46
C VAL A 199 -16.23 6.51 0.48
N LYS A 200 -17.13 7.45 0.77
CA LYS A 200 -18.34 7.21 1.58
C LYS A 200 -19.32 6.23 0.92
N GLN A 201 -19.45 6.27 -0.41
CA GLN A 201 -20.35 5.39 -1.17
C GLN A 201 -19.71 4.07 -1.56
N ALA A 202 -18.38 4.03 -1.68
CA ALA A 202 -17.64 2.82 -1.98
C ALA A 202 -17.74 1.86 -0.79
N LYS A 203 -18.09 0.61 -1.08
CA LYS A 203 -18.11 -0.44 -0.06
C LYS A 203 -16.69 -0.98 0.16
N PHE A 204 -15.77 -0.08 0.52
CA PHE A 204 -14.43 -0.48 0.90
C PHE A 204 -14.46 -1.17 2.26
N GLU A 205 -13.75 -2.27 2.37
CA GLU A 205 -13.46 -2.85 3.67
C GLU A 205 -12.57 -1.90 4.49
N PRO A 206 -12.65 -1.89 5.83
CA PRO A 206 -11.89 -0.96 6.67
C PRO A 206 -10.39 -0.95 6.35
N LYS A 207 -9.79 -2.12 6.10
CA LYS A 207 -8.38 -2.25 5.70
C LYS A 207 -8.05 -1.62 4.34
N VAL A 208 -9.02 -1.45 3.46
CA VAL A 208 -8.86 -0.68 2.21
C VAL A 208 -9.16 0.79 2.44
N GLN A 209 -10.13 1.09 3.28
CA GLN A 209 -10.50 2.47 3.61
C GLN A 209 -9.34 3.25 4.24
N ILE A 210 -8.54 2.62 5.12
CA ILE A 210 -7.34 3.26 5.72
C ILE A 210 -6.27 3.63 4.69
N LEU A 211 -6.30 3.07 3.49
CA LEU A 211 -5.34 3.44 2.44
C LEU A 211 -5.62 4.83 1.87
N ILE A 212 -6.84 5.35 2.01
CA ILE A 212 -7.26 6.61 1.38
C ILE A 212 -7.91 7.61 2.34
N TYR A 213 -8.72 7.16 3.31
CA TYR A 213 -9.50 8.06 4.14
C TYR A 213 -8.66 9.05 4.99
N PRO A 214 -7.49 8.66 5.56
CA PRO A 214 -6.65 9.63 6.28
C PRO A 214 -6.18 10.81 5.40
N GLN A 215 -5.97 10.59 4.11
CA GLN A 215 -5.60 11.64 3.17
C GLN A 215 -6.82 12.51 2.79
N VAL A 216 -8.01 11.90 2.67
CA VAL A 216 -9.27 12.64 2.50
C VAL A 216 -9.49 13.57 3.70
N ALA A 217 -9.32 13.06 4.91
CA ALA A 217 -9.48 13.82 6.14
C ALA A 217 -8.46 14.96 6.25
N PHE A 218 -7.18 14.68 6.01
CA PHE A 218 -6.12 15.67 6.03
C PHE A 218 -6.39 16.87 5.10
N LEU A 219 -6.75 16.60 3.84
CA LEU A 219 -7.09 17.66 2.91
C LEU A 219 -8.43 18.32 3.26
N GLY A 220 -9.38 17.53 3.78
CA GLY A 220 -10.67 18.01 4.26
C GLY A 220 -10.53 19.03 5.39
N MET A 221 -9.69 18.74 6.39
CA MET A 221 -9.38 19.66 7.49
C MET A 221 -8.90 21.01 6.95
N LYS A 222 -7.92 21.01 6.05
CA LYS A 222 -7.38 22.24 5.44
C LYS A 222 -8.43 23.06 4.71
N LEU A 223 -9.22 22.40 3.87
CA LEU A 223 -10.24 23.06 3.07
C LEU A 223 -11.38 23.63 3.93
N GLU A 224 -11.81 22.90 4.97
CA GLU A 224 -12.86 23.37 5.88
C GLU A 224 -12.35 24.51 6.79
N LEU A 225 -11.09 24.50 7.21
CA LEU A 225 -10.47 25.64 7.89
C LEU A 225 -10.44 26.89 6.98
N TYR A 226 -10.09 26.72 5.71
CA TYR A 226 -10.14 27.81 4.73
C TYR A 226 -11.53 28.38 4.56
N ALA A 227 -12.57 27.52 4.66
CA ALA A 227 -13.98 27.92 4.59
C ALA A 227 -14.53 28.45 5.93
N GLY A 228 -13.74 28.46 7.00
CA GLY A 228 -14.17 28.90 8.34
C GLY A 228 -15.07 27.90 9.08
N ASN A 229 -15.02 26.62 8.71
CA ASN A 229 -15.84 25.53 9.27
C ASN A 229 -15.02 24.63 10.21
N GLU A 230 -14.54 25.15 11.35
CA GLU A 230 -13.61 24.47 12.25
C GLU A 230 -14.20 23.16 12.80
N GLU A 231 -15.50 23.15 13.14
CA GLU A 231 -16.17 21.96 13.69
C GLU A 231 -16.19 20.79 12.70
N LYS A 232 -16.37 21.11 11.41
CA LYS A 232 -16.33 20.11 10.36
C LYS A 232 -14.90 19.64 10.08
N ALA A 233 -13.92 20.54 10.15
CA ALA A 233 -12.52 20.19 10.08
C ALA A 233 -12.14 19.24 11.22
N PHE A 234 -12.54 19.54 12.44
CA PHE A 234 -12.33 18.68 13.61
C PHE A 234 -12.96 17.28 13.42
N SER A 235 -14.19 17.22 12.92
CA SER A 235 -14.86 15.93 12.64
C SER A 235 -14.05 15.06 11.67
N TYR A 236 -13.50 15.62 10.59
CA TYR A 236 -12.63 14.88 9.67
C TYR A 236 -11.40 14.27 10.36
N GLY A 237 -10.75 15.04 11.22
CA GLY A 237 -9.56 14.60 11.95
C GLY A 237 -9.89 13.45 12.90
N MET A 238 -10.93 13.60 13.72
CA MET A 238 -11.34 12.59 14.70
C MET A 238 -11.81 11.29 14.04
N GLU A 239 -12.61 11.36 12.96
CA GLU A 239 -13.02 10.19 12.20
C GLU A 239 -11.80 9.42 11.62
N ALA A 240 -10.78 10.14 11.15
CA ALA A 240 -9.56 9.52 10.64
C ALA A 240 -8.76 8.83 11.76
N LEU A 241 -8.62 9.47 12.92
CA LEU A 241 -7.93 8.88 14.07
C LEU A 241 -8.63 7.64 14.58
N GLU A 242 -9.96 7.68 14.69
CA GLU A 242 -10.74 6.53 15.11
C GLU A 242 -10.58 5.34 14.15
N LEU A 243 -10.65 5.59 12.85
CA LEU A 243 -10.42 4.55 11.85
C LEU A 243 -9.00 3.96 11.95
N LEU A 244 -7.98 4.81 12.11
CA LEU A 244 -6.59 4.38 12.26
C LEU A 244 -6.37 3.54 13.52
N ARG A 245 -6.97 3.94 14.65
CA ARG A 245 -6.95 3.19 15.91
C ARG A 245 -7.60 1.81 15.76
N HIS A 246 -8.81 1.76 15.20
CA HIS A 246 -9.55 0.50 15.02
C HIS A 246 -8.86 -0.46 14.07
N GLN A 247 -8.09 0.04 13.11
CA GLN A 247 -7.36 -0.78 12.15
C GLN A 247 -5.88 -0.98 12.53
N TYR A 248 -5.43 -0.52 13.69
CA TYR A 248 -4.04 -0.59 14.16
C TYR A 248 -3.04 -0.08 13.10
N SER A 249 -3.41 0.98 12.39
CA SER A 249 -2.64 1.52 11.29
C SER A 249 -1.97 2.85 11.67
N GLN A 250 -0.71 2.99 11.30
CA GLN A 250 0.05 4.23 11.45
C GLN A 250 0.11 5.05 10.15
N ARG A 251 -0.60 4.58 9.12
CA ARG A 251 -0.54 5.21 7.79
C ARG A 251 -1.07 6.63 7.85
N TYR A 252 -0.24 7.60 7.48
CA TYR A 252 -0.60 9.02 7.44
C TYR A 252 -0.93 9.66 8.81
N VAL A 253 -0.69 8.95 9.91
CA VAL A 253 -1.10 9.38 11.25
C VAL A 253 -0.50 10.72 11.67
N VAL A 254 0.80 10.94 11.43
CA VAL A 254 1.49 12.20 11.80
C VAL A 254 0.86 13.38 11.08
N PHE A 255 0.62 13.28 9.78
CA PHE A 255 -0.03 14.36 9.01
C PHE A 255 -1.44 14.69 9.51
N VAL A 256 -2.20 13.66 9.94
CA VAL A 256 -3.53 13.85 10.51
C VAL A 256 -3.43 14.53 11.88
N LEU A 257 -2.50 14.12 12.73
CA LEU A 257 -2.29 14.71 14.06
C LEU A 257 -1.82 16.16 13.99
N GLU A 258 -0.84 16.46 13.12
CA GLU A 258 -0.35 17.83 12.91
C GLU A 258 -1.47 18.77 12.45
N GLU A 259 -2.26 18.33 11.46
CA GLU A 259 -3.35 19.16 10.94
C GLU A 259 -4.51 19.28 11.94
N LEU A 260 -4.77 18.24 12.74
CA LEU A 260 -5.80 18.29 13.79
C LEU A 260 -5.41 19.25 14.92
N LEU A 261 -4.13 19.32 15.28
CA LEU A 261 -3.63 20.36 16.22
C LEU A 261 -3.85 21.76 15.66
N ASN A 262 -3.55 21.99 14.38
CA ASN A 262 -3.82 23.27 13.72
C ASN A 262 -5.32 23.65 13.77
N VAL A 263 -6.21 22.66 13.60
CA VAL A 263 -7.67 22.85 13.75
C VAL A 263 -8.03 23.24 15.19
N LEU A 264 -7.50 22.54 16.19
CA LEU A 264 -7.78 22.79 17.61
C LEU A 264 -7.27 24.18 18.04
N GLU A 265 -6.08 24.59 17.58
CA GLU A 265 -5.55 25.94 17.77
C GLU A 265 -6.48 27.00 17.17
N CYS A 266 -6.99 26.81 15.96
CA CYS A 266 -7.94 27.73 15.33
C CYS A 266 -9.26 27.85 16.12
N ILE A 267 -9.76 26.74 16.70
CA ILE A 267 -10.96 26.72 17.56
C ILE A 267 -10.69 27.52 18.85
N SER A 268 -9.54 27.32 19.49
CA SER A 268 -9.14 28.01 20.72
C SER A 268 -9.04 29.52 20.53
N VAL A 269 -8.39 29.97 19.44
CA VAL A 269 -8.22 31.41 19.13
C VAL A 269 -9.57 32.12 18.95
N LYS A 270 -10.58 31.44 18.46
CA LYS A 270 -11.94 32.00 18.29
C LYS A 270 -12.77 32.04 19.59
N GLY A 271 -12.17 31.71 20.72
CA GLY A 271 -12.82 31.81 22.03
C GLY A 271 -13.86 30.73 22.31
N LYS A 272 -13.89 29.65 21.56
CA LYS A 272 -14.67 28.44 21.86
C LYS A 272 -13.91 27.60 22.89
N GLU A 273 -13.71 28.12 24.09
CA GLU A 273 -13.08 27.41 25.21
C GLU A 273 -14.03 26.33 25.79
N ASP A 274 -14.23 25.23 25.04
CA ASP A 274 -14.88 24.04 25.56
C ASP A 274 -13.82 23.12 26.16
N GLN A 275 -14.10 22.62 27.38
CA GLN A 275 -13.23 21.66 28.08
C GLN A 275 -12.88 20.45 27.21
N LYS A 276 -13.80 20.01 26.38
CA LYS A 276 -13.62 18.92 25.44
C LYS A 276 -12.46 19.17 24.48
N TYR A 277 -12.37 20.34 23.86
CA TYR A 277 -11.31 20.64 22.90
C TYR A 277 -9.93 20.74 23.57
N LYS A 278 -9.84 21.17 24.83
CA LYS A 278 -8.60 21.19 25.60
C LYS A 278 -8.10 19.78 25.94
N GLU A 279 -9.00 18.87 26.27
CA GLU A 279 -8.67 17.46 26.53
C GLU A 279 -8.18 16.80 25.25
N GLU A 280 -8.86 16.98 24.14
CA GLU A 280 -8.46 16.46 22.83
C GLU A 280 -7.11 17.05 22.35
N GLU A 281 -6.88 18.34 22.54
CA GLU A 281 -5.60 19.00 22.19
C GLU A 281 -4.43 18.38 22.97
N THR A 282 -4.64 18.10 24.25
CA THR A 282 -3.64 17.45 25.10
C THR A 282 -3.34 16.04 24.60
N GLU A 283 -4.38 15.24 24.35
CA GLU A 283 -4.24 13.87 23.87
C GLU A 283 -3.54 13.81 22.49
N VAL A 284 -3.97 14.64 21.55
CA VAL A 284 -3.38 14.72 20.20
C VAL A 284 -1.91 15.16 20.26
N THR A 285 -1.58 16.11 21.14
CA THR A 285 -0.20 16.55 21.36
C THR A 285 0.70 15.43 21.88
N GLU A 286 0.21 14.64 22.84
CA GLU A 286 0.94 13.50 23.39
C GLU A 286 1.15 12.42 22.35
N PHE A 287 0.13 12.12 21.55
CA PHE A 287 0.23 11.17 20.44
C PHE A 287 1.26 11.63 19.40
N LEU A 288 1.20 12.90 18.98
CA LEU A 288 2.15 13.41 17.99
C LEU A 288 3.58 13.27 18.48
N LYS A 289 3.88 13.71 19.71
CA LYS A 289 5.22 13.56 20.33
C LYS A 289 5.68 12.10 20.37
N THR A 290 4.78 11.18 20.71
CA THR A 290 5.08 9.75 20.76
C THR A 290 5.42 9.20 19.36
N PHE A 291 4.64 9.56 18.34
CA PHE A 291 4.91 9.11 16.97
C PHE A 291 6.19 9.74 16.40
N GLU A 292 6.46 11.02 16.66
CA GLU A 292 7.71 11.67 16.25
C GLU A 292 8.93 10.97 16.86
N GLU A 293 8.87 10.60 18.14
CA GLU A 293 9.93 9.86 18.80
C GLU A 293 10.10 8.44 18.21
N LEU A 294 9.02 7.72 17.96
CA LEU A 294 9.05 6.42 17.32
C LEU A 294 9.66 6.52 15.90
N TYR A 295 9.27 7.51 15.12
CA TYR A 295 9.88 7.73 13.80
C TYR A 295 11.35 8.08 13.91
N ARG A 296 11.74 8.95 14.83
CA ARG A 296 13.15 9.28 15.07
C ARG A 296 13.99 8.06 15.42
N LEU A 297 13.44 7.11 16.17
CA LEU A 297 14.13 5.90 16.59
C LEU A 297 14.17 4.82 15.50
N PHE A 298 13.11 4.66 14.71
CA PHE A 298 12.88 3.50 13.87
C PHE A 298 12.75 3.78 12.37
N SER A 299 12.56 5.03 11.92
CA SER A 299 12.33 5.36 10.50
C SER A 299 13.53 5.12 9.58
N HIS A 300 14.74 5.07 10.16
CA HIS A 300 15.97 4.85 9.39
C HIS A 300 16.70 3.57 9.81
N PRO A 301 16.12 2.39 9.62
CA PRO A 301 16.79 1.16 9.97
C PRO A 301 18.08 1.03 9.15
N LYS A 302 19.20 0.79 9.82
CA LYS A 302 20.52 0.58 9.19
C LYS A 302 20.49 -0.61 8.20
N LYS A 303 19.61 -1.57 8.43
CA LYS A 303 19.29 -2.68 7.52
C LYS A 303 17.78 -2.78 7.42
N ARG A 304 17.26 -2.80 6.21
CA ARG A 304 15.84 -3.01 5.96
C ARG A 304 15.46 -4.44 6.33
N MET A 305 14.41 -4.58 7.11
CA MET A 305 13.94 -5.88 7.60
C MET A 305 13.68 -6.88 6.45
N TRP A 306 13.13 -6.40 5.32
CA TRP A 306 12.88 -7.24 4.15
C TRP A 306 14.14 -7.55 3.29
N GLN A 307 15.25 -6.80 3.43
CA GLN A 307 16.55 -7.24 2.89
C GLN A 307 17.06 -8.47 3.66
N SER A 308 16.75 -8.53 4.95
CA SER A 308 17.00 -9.73 5.77
C SER A 308 16.11 -10.90 5.35
N ILE A 309 14.83 -10.65 5.03
CA ILE A 309 13.87 -11.65 4.55
C ILE A 309 14.32 -12.27 3.23
N SER A 310 14.88 -11.47 2.28
CA SER A 310 15.38 -12.04 1.02
C SER A 310 16.64 -12.88 1.18
N VAL A 311 17.44 -12.61 2.20
CA VAL A 311 18.58 -13.46 2.59
C VAL A 311 18.09 -14.67 3.39
N SER A 312 17.06 -14.49 4.22
CA SER A 312 16.45 -15.55 5.00
C SER A 312 15.73 -16.58 4.11
N ASN A 313 15.14 -16.18 2.99
CA ASN A 313 14.45 -17.13 2.12
C ASN A 313 15.37 -18.26 1.62
N THR A 314 16.62 -17.96 1.26
CA THR A 314 17.60 -19.00 0.89
C THR A 314 18.05 -19.80 2.12
N HIS A 315 18.17 -19.14 3.26
CA HIS A 315 18.52 -19.77 4.53
C HIS A 315 17.36 -20.61 5.07
N GLU A 316 16.15 -20.13 5.02
CA GLU A 316 14.92 -20.82 5.44
C GLU A 316 14.64 -22.06 4.57
N ILE A 317 14.77 -21.95 3.26
CA ILE A 317 14.69 -23.09 2.34
C ILE A 317 15.75 -24.15 2.71
N GLY A 318 16.98 -23.72 2.92
CA GLY A 318 18.06 -24.60 3.31
C GLY A 318 17.80 -25.27 4.67
N LEU A 319 17.35 -24.50 5.66
CA LEU A 319 17.01 -24.99 6.98
C LEU A 319 15.84 -25.98 6.91
N THR A 320 14.80 -25.68 6.14
CA THR A 320 13.64 -26.58 5.94
C THR A 320 14.08 -27.90 5.32
N LEU A 321 14.87 -27.88 4.24
CA LEU A 321 15.39 -29.08 3.61
C LEU A 321 16.25 -29.90 4.59
N LYS A 322 17.08 -29.23 5.41
CA LYS A 322 17.87 -29.86 6.45
C LYS A 322 17.02 -30.54 7.54
N MET A 323 15.94 -29.87 7.96
CA MET A 323 15.00 -30.41 8.95
C MET A 323 14.27 -31.64 8.39
N LEU A 324 13.79 -31.58 7.14
CA LEU A 324 13.13 -32.70 6.46
C LEU A 324 14.09 -33.89 6.35
N ARG A 325 15.32 -33.68 5.89
CA ARG A 325 16.35 -34.73 5.81
C ARG A 325 16.62 -35.37 7.17
N LYS A 326 16.81 -34.57 8.21
CA LYS A 326 17.07 -35.06 9.56
C LYS A 326 15.88 -35.81 10.16
N ALA A 327 14.65 -35.33 9.92
CA ALA A 327 13.43 -36.00 10.37
C ALA A 327 13.30 -37.41 9.76
N MET A 328 13.83 -37.62 8.56
CA MET A 328 13.87 -38.93 7.91
C MET A 328 15.10 -39.77 8.30
N GLY A 329 15.96 -39.30 9.21
CA GLY A 329 17.17 -39.98 9.64
C GLY A 329 18.23 -40.15 8.53
N LEU A 330 18.23 -39.28 7.52
CA LEU A 330 19.10 -39.39 6.36
C LEU A 330 20.35 -38.51 6.51
N SER A 331 21.50 -39.00 6.04
CA SER A 331 22.70 -38.19 5.83
C SER A 331 22.67 -37.51 4.44
N ALA A 332 23.40 -36.41 4.29
CA ALA A 332 23.52 -35.75 2.97
C ALA A 332 24.11 -36.69 1.91
N ALA A 333 25.02 -37.55 2.33
CA ALA A 333 25.61 -38.59 1.47
C ALA A 333 24.56 -39.62 0.99
N LYS A 334 23.63 -40.05 1.86
CA LYS A 334 22.54 -40.96 1.45
C LYS A 334 21.59 -40.34 0.46
N VAL A 335 21.26 -39.05 0.64
CA VAL A 335 20.40 -38.30 -0.29
C VAL A 335 21.10 -38.12 -1.64
N SER A 336 22.39 -37.79 -1.63
CA SER A 336 23.21 -37.68 -2.85
C SER A 336 23.31 -39.04 -3.58
N ALA A 337 23.55 -40.13 -2.84
CA ALA A 337 23.65 -41.47 -3.45
C ALA A 337 22.34 -41.95 -4.10
N ALA A 338 21.20 -41.53 -3.56
CA ALA A 338 19.88 -41.79 -4.16
C ALA A 338 19.57 -40.92 -5.39
N ASN A 339 20.33 -39.83 -5.60
CA ASN A 339 20.14 -38.87 -6.68
C ASN A 339 21.49 -38.46 -7.31
N PRO A 340 22.28 -39.42 -7.82
CA PRO A 340 23.69 -39.18 -8.19
C PRO A 340 23.86 -38.20 -9.35
N ASP A 341 22.86 -38.09 -10.23
CA ASP A 341 22.88 -37.21 -11.44
C ASP A 341 22.49 -35.75 -11.14
N HIS A 342 22.08 -35.45 -9.90
CA HIS A 342 21.51 -34.16 -9.56
C HIS A 342 22.32 -33.33 -8.57
N LEU A 343 22.67 -33.88 -7.41
CA LEU A 343 23.32 -33.14 -6.34
C LEU A 343 24.35 -33.99 -5.59
N THR A 344 25.54 -33.45 -5.45
CA THR A 344 26.56 -34.05 -4.54
C THR A 344 26.22 -33.75 -3.07
N ALA A 345 26.71 -34.56 -2.14
CA ALA A 345 26.55 -34.33 -0.71
C ALA A 345 27.00 -32.91 -0.29
N ARG A 346 28.11 -32.43 -0.85
CA ARG A 346 28.63 -31.08 -0.60
C ARG A 346 27.71 -29.98 -1.10
N GLN A 347 27.01 -30.18 -2.22
CA GLN A 347 26.02 -29.25 -2.73
C GLN A 347 24.78 -29.20 -1.84
N ILE A 348 24.32 -30.39 -1.37
CA ILE A 348 23.20 -30.48 -0.40
C ILE A 348 23.54 -29.71 0.88
N GLU A 349 24.73 -29.91 1.43
CA GLU A 349 25.21 -29.22 2.64
C GLU A 349 25.28 -27.71 2.44
N LYS A 350 25.71 -27.23 1.27
CA LYS A 350 25.74 -25.80 0.95
C LYS A 350 24.33 -25.18 0.81
N ILE A 351 23.38 -25.92 0.24
CA ILE A 351 21.98 -25.54 0.16
C ILE A 351 21.39 -25.46 1.58
N GLU A 352 21.62 -26.49 2.39
CA GLU A 352 21.14 -26.55 3.77
C GLU A 352 21.76 -25.49 4.70
N ALA A 353 22.97 -25.07 4.40
CA ALA A 353 23.62 -23.94 5.09
C ALA A 353 23.15 -22.56 4.60
N GLY A 354 22.27 -22.51 3.59
CA GLY A 354 21.79 -21.25 3.00
C GLY A 354 22.83 -20.49 2.18
N THR A 355 23.98 -21.11 1.88
CA THR A 355 25.06 -20.50 1.08
C THR A 355 24.84 -20.65 -0.43
N HIS A 356 23.97 -21.59 -0.82
CA HIS A 356 23.58 -21.83 -2.20
C HIS A 356 22.07 -22.01 -2.30
N ARG A 357 21.46 -21.31 -3.26
CA ARG A 357 20.03 -21.51 -3.58
C ARG A 357 19.92 -22.72 -4.53
N PRO A 358 19.07 -23.71 -4.24
CA PRO A 358 18.83 -24.78 -5.19
C PRO A 358 18.18 -24.23 -6.48
N SER A 359 18.50 -24.83 -7.62
CA SER A 359 17.70 -24.61 -8.83
C SER A 359 16.29 -25.14 -8.61
N GLY A 360 15.30 -24.64 -9.36
CA GLY A 360 13.90 -25.11 -9.27
C GLY A 360 13.83 -26.64 -9.40
N ARG A 361 14.53 -27.22 -10.38
CA ARG A 361 14.61 -28.66 -10.62
C ARG A 361 15.19 -29.43 -9.41
N ASN A 362 16.26 -28.92 -8.82
CA ASN A 362 16.89 -29.56 -7.66
C ASN A 362 16.03 -29.43 -6.41
N TYR A 363 15.31 -28.32 -6.25
CA TYR A 363 14.36 -28.15 -5.15
C TYR A 363 13.19 -29.12 -5.26
N GLU A 364 12.55 -29.20 -6.43
CA GLU A 364 11.47 -30.15 -6.68
C GLU A 364 11.90 -31.60 -6.46
N MET A 365 13.08 -31.97 -6.94
CA MET A 365 13.64 -33.31 -6.74
C MET A 365 13.84 -33.62 -5.25
N LEU A 366 14.42 -32.69 -4.48
CA LEU A 366 14.59 -32.88 -3.03
C LEU A 366 13.25 -32.97 -2.31
N MET A 367 12.29 -32.17 -2.66
CA MET A 367 10.95 -32.21 -2.06
C MET A 367 10.23 -33.53 -2.38
N GLN A 368 10.27 -34.00 -3.62
CA GLN A 368 9.73 -35.30 -4.01
C GLN A 368 10.43 -36.43 -3.28
N PHE A 369 11.76 -36.37 -3.16
CA PHE A 369 12.55 -37.36 -2.41
C PHE A 369 12.16 -37.40 -0.94
N TYR A 370 11.83 -36.28 -0.32
CA TYR A 370 11.32 -36.17 1.04
C TYR A 370 9.82 -36.43 1.15
N HIS A 371 9.16 -36.93 0.09
CA HIS A 371 7.73 -37.18 0.04
C HIS A 371 6.90 -35.94 0.36
N LYS A 372 7.37 -34.78 -0.09
CA LYS A 372 6.67 -33.49 0.02
C LYS A 372 6.37 -32.94 -1.37
N THR A 373 5.16 -32.50 -1.57
CA THR A 373 4.72 -31.88 -2.82
C THR A 373 4.74 -30.35 -2.62
N GLY A 374 5.80 -29.72 -3.10
CA GLY A 374 5.90 -28.26 -3.06
C GLY A 374 6.12 -27.66 -1.67
N LEU A 375 5.58 -26.48 -1.43
CA LEU A 375 5.64 -25.77 -0.13
C LEU A 375 4.59 -26.30 0.87
N GLU A 376 4.49 -27.60 1.02
CA GLU A 376 3.58 -28.25 1.97
C GLU A 376 3.94 -28.01 3.45
N GLY A 377 4.34 -26.88 3.81
CA GLY A 377 4.49 -26.44 5.21
C GLY A 377 3.76 -25.13 5.42
N GLN A 378 3.32 -24.51 4.34
CA GLN A 378 2.40 -23.40 4.43
C GLN A 378 0.99 -23.96 4.32
N LEU A 379 0.18 -23.73 5.31
CA LEU A 379 -1.26 -23.89 5.23
C LEU A 379 -1.79 -22.97 4.12
N LEU A 380 -1.72 -23.45 2.88
CA LEU A 380 -2.39 -22.83 1.77
C LEU A 380 -3.88 -23.12 1.93
N LEU A 381 -4.61 -22.13 2.37
CA LEU A 381 -6.06 -22.18 2.34
C LEU A 381 -6.50 -21.97 0.90
N GLU A 382 -6.77 -23.06 0.17
CA GLU A 382 -7.39 -23.00 -1.14
C GLU A 382 -8.89 -22.77 -0.97
N THR A 383 -9.31 -21.53 -1.13
CA THR A 383 -10.72 -21.18 -1.12
C THR A 383 -11.03 -20.12 -2.16
N ASP A 384 -12.22 -20.19 -2.72
CA ASP A 384 -12.80 -19.15 -3.58
C ASP A 384 -13.86 -18.31 -2.83
N SER A 385 -14.05 -18.59 -1.55
CA SER A 385 -14.96 -17.87 -0.65
C SER A 385 -14.20 -16.73 0.04
N LEU A 386 -14.65 -15.50 -0.20
CA LEU A 386 -14.15 -14.32 0.50
C LEU A 386 -14.49 -14.39 2.00
N GLU A 387 -15.60 -14.99 2.36
CA GLU A 387 -16.05 -15.15 3.74
C GLU A 387 -15.06 -15.99 4.55
N VAL A 388 -14.60 -17.10 3.97
CA VAL A 388 -13.56 -17.95 4.59
C VAL A 388 -12.24 -17.20 4.76
N LEU A 389 -11.86 -16.34 3.79
CA LEU A 389 -10.67 -15.50 3.92
C LEU A 389 -10.83 -14.44 5.02
N HIS A 390 -12.03 -13.88 5.20
CA HIS A 390 -12.32 -12.96 6.32
C HIS A 390 -12.20 -13.65 7.67
N GLN A 391 -12.80 -14.83 7.83
CA GLN A 391 -12.70 -15.61 9.08
C GLN A 391 -11.24 -15.96 9.41
N ARG A 392 -10.45 -16.41 8.41
CA ARG A 392 -9.01 -16.61 8.60
C ARG A 392 -8.31 -15.35 9.08
N GLN A 393 -8.61 -14.21 8.46
CA GLN A 393 -7.96 -12.96 8.82
C GLN A 393 -8.37 -12.49 10.23
N GLU A 394 -9.61 -12.68 10.62
CA GLU A 394 -10.10 -12.38 11.96
C GLU A 394 -9.34 -13.17 13.03
N ILE A 395 -9.10 -14.47 12.79
CA ILE A 395 -8.28 -15.30 13.69
C ILE A 395 -6.86 -14.73 13.80
N VAL A 396 -6.25 -14.37 12.67
CA VAL A 396 -4.91 -13.77 12.65
C VAL A 396 -4.89 -12.44 13.40
N ASP A 397 -5.91 -11.60 13.22
CA ASP A 397 -6.03 -10.31 13.90
C ASP A 397 -6.17 -10.49 15.44
N PHE A 398 -6.93 -11.48 15.91
CA PHE A 398 -7.00 -11.83 17.34
C PHE A 398 -5.64 -12.31 17.87
N ILE A 399 -4.92 -13.15 17.12
CA ILE A 399 -3.57 -13.59 17.51
C ILE A 399 -2.60 -12.42 17.63
N ILE A 400 -2.64 -11.46 16.69
CA ILE A 400 -1.79 -10.27 16.71
C ILE A 400 -2.09 -9.38 17.91
N ARG A 401 -3.35 -9.34 18.35
CA ARG A 401 -3.80 -8.57 19.53
C ARG A 401 -3.60 -9.32 20.86
N GLU A 402 -3.06 -10.53 20.83
CA GLU A 402 -2.90 -11.42 21.98
C GLU A 402 -4.26 -11.80 22.63
N GLU A 403 -5.35 -11.73 21.87
CA GLU A 403 -6.70 -12.12 22.28
C GLU A 403 -6.91 -13.64 22.07
N TRP A 404 -6.21 -14.44 22.83
CA TRP A 404 -6.08 -15.89 22.62
C TRP A 404 -7.41 -16.64 22.70
N ASP A 405 -8.30 -16.25 23.61
CA ASP A 405 -9.61 -16.89 23.77
C ASP A 405 -10.49 -16.62 22.56
N ASN A 406 -10.55 -15.37 22.08
CA ASN A 406 -11.29 -14.98 20.89
C ASN A 406 -10.72 -15.68 19.63
N ALA A 407 -9.38 -15.75 19.52
CA ALA A 407 -8.73 -16.48 18.44
C ALA A 407 -9.11 -17.97 18.43
N TRP A 408 -9.17 -18.59 19.61
CA TRP A 408 -9.52 -19.98 19.74
C TRP A 408 -11.00 -20.26 19.41
N GLU A 409 -11.91 -19.45 19.89
CA GLU A 409 -13.35 -19.55 19.56
C GLU A 409 -13.59 -19.39 18.05
N SER A 410 -12.98 -18.37 17.45
CA SER A 410 -13.07 -18.13 16.00
C SER A 410 -12.46 -19.29 15.20
N PHE A 411 -11.35 -19.87 15.67
CA PHE A 411 -10.75 -21.05 15.06
C PHE A 411 -11.63 -22.30 15.16
N GLN A 412 -12.30 -22.50 16.28
CA GLN A 412 -13.24 -23.62 16.44
C GLN A 412 -14.41 -23.53 15.48
N SER A 413 -15.02 -22.34 15.36
CA SER A 413 -16.11 -22.10 14.39
C SER A 413 -15.65 -22.19 12.92
N PHE A 414 -14.39 -21.90 12.66
CA PHE A 414 -13.77 -22.03 11.31
C PHE A 414 -13.59 -23.49 10.88
N LYS A 415 -13.50 -24.41 11.85
CA LYS A 415 -13.23 -25.83 11.62
C LYS A 415 -14.48 -26.64 11.29
N GLU A 416 -15.66 -26.12 11.60
CA GLU A 416 -16.95 -26.69 11.25
C GLU A 416 -17.43 -26.24 9.86
#